data_4d3782755ca8fc29f4c6f3102f1e8a43
#
_entry.id   4d3782755ca8fc29f4c6f3102f1e8a43
#
_cell.length_a   1.000
_cell.length_b   1.000
_cell.length_c   1.000
_cell.angle_alpha   90.00
_cell.angle_beta   90.00
_cell.angle_gamma   90.00
#
_symmetry.space_group_name_H-M   'P 1'
#
loop_
_entity.id
_entity.type
_entity.pdbx_description
1 polymer ?
#
loop_
_entity_poly.entity_id
_entity_poly.type
_entity_poly.pdbx_seq_one_letter_code
_entity_poly.pdbx_strand_id
1 'polypeptide(L)'
;MVVGNLYLIAKIMGVNFDFAYQMLLLISALLSYLLFRRFDLTTTWSLGVPWSQGGRILINWAWHVGALMFIGLLSQYTSYYSLRVLLIWFFTTPMVLLTGHLLARYLFFWAPLETSNKRSSVIVFANESARILYQKLNVSTLYHVEGYFEDRDDDRTGGGIPGLAFLGKARVAAQYVRDHDIQVVFVVLPDAGARRAINMFDEFGNTTASLYYVPDFFVFSLLKAQLREVEGVPVLQVAETPFYGVDGILKQIFDFVFSFFAVIGLIPVILAVAMAVKFTSRGPVFFKQKRYGLNGKRFWVYKFRSMRVNAPEADKRQATKDDDRITPVGRFIRKTSLDELPQFVNVLKGEMSVVGPRPHTVAHNEHYRREVKQYMMRHKVKPGVTGWAQVNGLRGETANVDRMEERIRYDLEYIRNWSPLLDVKIIFLTVWMMVRGDKNAY
;
A
#
# COMPACT_ATOMS: atom_id res chain seq x y z
N MET A 1 -27.31 1.64 -11.64
CA MET A 1 -27.24 2.82 -10.79
C MET A 1 -26.75 4.06 -11.55
N VAL A 2 -25.53 4.08 -12.11
CA VAL A 2 -24.95 5.24 -12.84
C VAL A 2 -25.87 5.78 -13.92
N VAL A 3 -26.31 4.89 -14.82
CA VAL A 3 -27.19 5.19 -15.95
C VAL A 3 -28.60 5.58 -15.50
N GLY A 4 -29.14 4.84 -14.50
CA GLY A 4 -30.47 5.13 -13.95
C GLY A 4 -30.56 6.49 -13.28
N ASN A 5 -29.49 6.91 -12.59
CA ASN A 5 -29.42 8.22 -11.96
C ASN A 5 -29.38 9.35 -13.00
N LEU A 6 -28.58 9.19 -14.08
CA LEU A 6 -28.55 10.17 -15.18
C LEU A 6 -29.93 10.33 -15.84
N TYR A 7 -30.59 9.21 -16.14
CA TYR A 7 -31.94 9.22 -16.72
C TYR A 7 -32.96 9.93 -15.80
N LEU A 8 -32.94 9.60 -14.52
CA LEU A 8 -33.84 10.19 -13.53
C LEU A 8 -33.64 11.71 -13.41
N ILE A 9 -32.40 12.18 -13.35
CA ILE A 9 -32.08 13.60 -13.26
C ILE A 9 -32.53 14.34 -14.52
N ALA A 10 -32.23 13.81 -15.71
CA ALA A 10 -32.65 14.40 -16.98
C ALA A 10 -34.20 14.54 -17.04
N LYS A 11 -34.92 13.50 -16.60
CA LYS A 11 -36.39 13.49 -16.54
C LYS A 11 -36.93 14.52 -15.55
N ILE A 12 -36.37 14.61 -14.36
CA ILE A 12 -36.77 15.60 -13.31
C ILE A 12 -36.51 17.03 -13.79
N MET A 13 -35.43 17.25 -14.51
CA MET A 13 -35.07 18.57 -15.07
C MET A 13 -35.81 18.94 -16.32
N GLY A 14 -36.73 18.10 -16.82
CA GLY A 14 -37.53 18.35 -18.02
C GLY A 14 -36.71 18.42 -19.31
N VAL A 15 -35.54 17.79 -19.35
CA VAL A 15 -34.70 17.78 -20.53
C VAL A 15 -35.18 16.72 -21.51
N ASN A 16 -35.37 17.10 -22.77
CA ASN A 16 -35.70 16.15 -23.82
C ASN A 16 -34.60 15.11 -24.00
N PHE A 17 -34.99 13.84 -23.98
CA PHE A 17 -34.08 12.72 -24.09
C PHE A 17 -33.80 12.43 -25.55
N ASP A 18 -33.01 13.31 -26.16
CA ASP A 18 -32.61 13.26 -27.57
C ASP A 18 -31.50 12.23 -27.82
N PHE A 19 -31.05 12.11 -29.05
CA PHE A 19 -30.02 11.17 -29.47
C PHE A 19 -28.71 11.38 -28.69
N ALA A 20 -28.36 12.63 -28.36
CA ALA A 20 -27.13 12.93 -27.60
C ALA A 20 -27.18 12.32 -26.18
N TYR A 21 -28.29 12.48 -25.45
CA TYR A 21 -28.46 11.86 -24.14
C TYR A 21 -28.54 10.32 -24.20
N GLN A 22 -29.13 9.76 -25.27
CA GLN A 22 -29.12 8.30 -25.47
C GLN A 22 -27.72 7.76 -25.68
N MET A 23 -26.89 8.45 -26.46
CA MET A 23 -25.48 8.09 -26.66
C MET A 23 -24.67 8.22 -25.36
N LEU A 24 -24.87 9.29 -24.59
CA LEU A 24 -24.24 9.46 -23.30
C LEU A 24 -24.59 8.31 -22.35
N LEU A 25 -25.84 7.88 -22.30
CA LEU A 25 -26.30 6.72 -21.55
C LEU A 25 -25.60 5.44 -21.97
N LEU A 26 -25.55 5.17 -23.29
CA LEU A 26 -24.92 3.96 -23.82
C LEU A 26 -23.44 3.90 -23.50
N ILE A 27 -22.72 5.02 -23.75
CA ILE A 27 -21.27 5.12 -23.45
C ILE A 27 -21.05 5.00 -21.96
N SER A 28 -21.87 5.67 -21.14
CA SER A 28 -21.77 5.58 -19.68
C SER A 28 -22.06 4.15 -19.17
N ALA A 29 -23.00 3.42 -19.78
CA ALA A 29 -23.26 2.03 -19.45
C ALA A 29 -22.06 1.13 -19.76
N LEU A 30 -21.47 1.29 -20.95
CA LEU A 30 -20.30 0.53 -21.40
C LEU A 30 -19.07 0.81 -20.51
N LEU A 31 -18.80 2.08 -20.25
CA LEU A 31 -17.70 2.48 -19.35
C LEU A 31 -17.93 1.96 -17.93
N SER A 32 -19.16 2.04 -17.42
CA SER A 32 -19.49 1.46 -16.10
C SER A 32 -19.20 -0.03 -16.08
N TYR A 33 -19.63 -0.78 -17.09
CA TYR A 33 -19.37 -2.21 -17.18
C TYR A 33 -17.87 -2.52 -17.22
N LEU A 34 -17.09 -1.81 -18.03
CA LEU A 34 -15.64 -2.02 -18.16
C LEU A 34 -14.87 -1.67 -16.88
N LEU A 35 -15.21 -0.54 -16.27
CA LEU A 35 -14.50 -0.05 -15.09
C LEU A 35 -14.90 -0.81 -13.81
N PHE A 36 -16.19 -1.12 -13.64
CA PHE A 36 -16.64 -1.80 -12.42
C PHE A 36 -16.51 -3.32 -12.48
N ARG A 37 -16.43 -3.94 -13.66
CA ARG A 37 -16.17 -5.39 -13.81
C ARG A 37 -14.76 -5.79 -13.35
N ARG A 38 -13.74 -4.94 -13.53
CA ARG A 38 -12.37 -5.20 -13.08
C ARG A 38 -12.23 -5.27 -11.56
N PHE A 39 -13.20 -4.75 -10.84
CA PHE A 39 -13.24 -4.75 -9.38
C PHE A 39 -14.30 -5.74 -8.95
N ASP A 40 -13.84 -6.93 -8.63
CA ASP A 40 -14.68 -7.99 -8.11
C ASP A 40 -15.27 -7.56 -6.75
N LEU A 41 -16.37 -6.81 -6.83
CA LEU A 41 -17.12 -6.34 -5.67
C LEU A 41 -17.73 -7.51 -4.88
N THR A 42 -17.82 -8.68 -5.50
CA THR A 42 -18.47 -9.86 -4.93
C THR A 42 -17.51 -10.70 -4.09
N THR A 43 -16.25 -10.88 -4.48
CA THR A 43 -15.26 -11.65 -3.72
C THR A 43 -14.73 -10.92 -2.49
N THR A 44 -14.75 -9.59 -2.47
CA THR A 44 -14.28 -8.79 -1.34
C THR A 44 -15.38 -8.47 -0.32
N TRP A 45 -16.62 -8.87 -0.53
CA TRP A 45 -17.74 -8.59 0.38
C TRP A 45 -17.57 -9.25 1.75
N SER A 46 -16.91 -10.39 1.81
CA SER A 46 -16.74 -11.15 3.05
C SER A 46 -15.55 -10.72 3.93
N LEU A 47 -14.55 -9.99 3.40
CA LEU A 47 -13.26 -9.79 4.07
C LEU A 47 -12.77 -8.33 4.14
N GLY A 48 -13.47 -7.35 3.55
CA GLY A 48 -12.98 -5.98 3.43
C GLY A 48 -13.54 -4.99 4.45
N VAL A 49 -12.68 -4.10 4.96
CA VAL A 49 -13.09 -2.93 5.73
C VAL A 49 -13.96 -2.01 4.85
N PRO A 50 -15.15 -1.56 5.30
CA PRO A 50 -16.11 -0.78 4.49
C PRO A 50 -15.51 0.45 3.78
N TRP A 51 -14.59 1.12 4.45
CA TRP A 51 -13.96 2.35 3.96
C TRP A 51 -13.04 2.15 2.75
N SER A 52 -12.39 1.00 2.62
CA SER A 52 -11.51 0.70 1.48
C SER A 52 -12.31 0.49 0.18
N GLN A 53 -13.54 -0.01 0.29
CA GLN A 53 -14.44 -0.21 -0.85
C GLN A 53 -15.07 1.10 -1.30
N GLY A 54 -15.47 1.97 -0.36
CA GLY A 54 -15.95 3.31 -0.67
C GLY A 54 -14.94 4.13 -1.47
N GLY A 55 -13.68 4.11 -1.07
CA GLY A 55 -12.60 4.77 -1.81
C GLY A 55 -12.44 4.26 -3.25
N ARG A 56 -12.56 2.94 -3.47
CA ARG A 56 -12.51 2.36 -4.84
C ARG A 56 -13.69 2.80 -5.70
N ILE A 57 -14.90 2.87 -5.13
CA ILE A 57 -16.08 3.37 -5.86
C ILE A 57 -15.84 4.81 -6.33
N LEU A 58 -15.32 5.68 -5.45
CA LEU A 58 -15.01 7.07 -5.79
C LEU A 58 -13.94 7.21 -6.85
N ILE A 59 -12.87 6.43 -6.77
CA ILE A 59 -11.78 6.42 -7.76
C ILE A 59 -12.31 5.96 -9.12
N ASN A 60 -13.11 4.89 -9.17
CA ASN A 60 -13.69 4.41 -10.42
C ASN A 60 -14.69 5.42 -11.01
N TRP A 61 -15.43 6.11 -10.16
CA TRP A 61 -16.29 7.20 -10.58
C TRP A 61 -15.48 8.35 -11.19
N ALA A 62 -14.37 8.73 -10.58
CA ALA A 62 -13.48 9.74 -11.13
C ALA A 62 -12.92 9.35 -12.51
N TRP A 63 -12.47 8.09 -12.68
CA TRP A 63 -12.04 7.57 -13.97
C TRP A 63 -13.18 7.55 -15.01
N HIS A 64 -14.40 7.18 -14.59
CA HIS A 64 -15.57 7.17 -15.44
C HIS A 64 -15.88 8.57 -15.99
N VAL A 65 -15.92 9.57 -15.12
CA VAL A 65 -16.16 10.97 -15.50
C VAL A 65 -15.02 11.51 -16.35
N GLY A 66 -13.76 11.22 -15.99
CA GLY A 66 -12.60 11.63 -16.79
C GLY A 66 -12.63 11.07 -18.20
N ALA A 67 -13.00 9.79 -18.37
CA ALA A 67 -13.16 9.18 -19.69
C ALA A 67 -14.30 9.82 -20.49
N LEU A 68 -15.46 10.10 -19.86
CA LEU A 68 -16.57 10.79 -20.53
C LEU A 68 -16.22 12.21 -20.93
N MET A 69 -15.52 12.96 -20.07
CA MET A 69 -15.03 14.31 -20.40
C MET A 69 -14.06 14.27 -21.59
N PHE A 70 -13.13 13.31 -21.59
CA PHE A 70 -12.19 13.14 -22.69
C PHE A 70 -12.91 12.83 -24.01
N ILE A 71 -13.87 11.90 -24.00
CA ILE A 71 -14.70 11.58 -25.17
C ILE A 71 -15.51 12.80 -25.62
N GLY A 72 -16.10 13.54 -24.67
CA GLY A 72 -16.87 14.75 -24.96
C GLY A 72 -16.04 15.86 -25.61
N LEU A 73 -14.81 16.06 -25.15
CA LEU A 73 -13.88 17.02 -25.73
C LEU A 73 -13.47 16.63 -27.15
N LEU A 74 -13.16 15.36 -27.39
CA LEU A 74 -12.77 14.87 -28.72
C LEU A 74 -13.92 14.93 -29.72
N SER A 75 -15.16 14.64 -29.28
CA SER A 75 -16.33 14.60 -30.17
C SER A 75 -16.97 15.97 -30.37
N GLN A 76 -16.57 16.99 -29.61
CA GLN A 76 -17.17 18.33 -29.58
C GLN A 76 -18.69 18.34 -29.22
N TYR A 77 -19.21 17.23 -28.71
CA TYR A 77 -20.64 17.08 -28.35
C TYR A 77 -20.98 17.72 -26.99
N THR A 78 -20.03 18.33 -26.29
CA THR A 78 -20.24 18.93 -24.96
C THR A 78 -21.32 20.01 -24.94
N SER A 79 -21.49 20.74 -26.03
CA SER A 79 -22.49 21.81 -26.18
C SER A 79 -23.95 21.32 -26.19
N TYR A 80 -24.20 20.04 -26.50
CA TYR A 80 -25.54 19.44 -26.54
C TYR A 80 -26.07 19.05 -25.15
N TYR A 81 -25.21 19.05 -24.12
CA TYR A 81 -25.60 18.63 -22.78
C TYR A 81 -25.84 19.82 -21.85
N SER A 82 -26.92 19.73 -21.08
CA SER A 82 -27.15 20.71 -20.01
C SER A 82 -26.10 20.58 -18.90
N LEU A 83 -25.30 21.63 -18.71
CA LEU A 83 -24.30 21.66 -17.64
C LEU A 83 -24.89 21.39 -16.27
N ARG A 84 -26.12 21.88 -16.02
CA ARG A 84 -26.84 21.65 -14.75
C ARG A 84 -27.11 20.15 -14.52
N VAL A 85 -27.58 19.43 -15.54
CA VAL A 85 -27.84 17.99 -15.46
C VAL A 85 -26.54 17.24 -15.17
N LEU A 86 -25.46 17.57 -15.90
CA LEU A 86 -24.16 16.93 -15.72
C LEU A 86 -23.56 17.18 -14.33
N LEU A 87 -23.65 18.40 -13.82
CA LEU A 87 -23.16 18.72 -12.47
C LEU A 87 -23.95 17.99 -11.39
N ILE A 88 -25.28 18.01 -11.47
CA ILE A 88 -26.11 17.27 -10.50
C ILE A 88 -25.79 15.78 -10.56
N TRP A 89 -25.68 15.21 -11.75
CA TRP A 89 -25.34 13.82 -11.94
C TRP A 89 -23.93 13.48 -11.39
N PHE A 90 -22.95 14.36 -11.62
CA PHE A 90 -21.59 14.20 -11.13
C PHE A 90 -21.54 14.06 -9.59
N PHE A 91 -22.26 14.92 -8.88
CA PHE A 91 -22.24 14.93 -7.42
C PHE A 91 -23.19 13.91 -6.77
N THR A 92 -24.32 13.60 -7.41
CA THR A 92 -25.29 12.66 -6.82
C THR A 92 -24.95 11.20 -7.07
N THR A 93 -24.31 10.87 -8.19
CA THR A 93 -24.01 9.47 -8.54
C THR A 93 -23.08 8.78 -7.54
N PRO A 94 -21.99 9.38 -7.03
CA PRO A 94 -21.19 8.76 -5.99
C PRO A 94 -22.01 8.44 -4.72
N MET A 95 -22.92 9.35 -4.35
CA MET A 95 -23.81 9.12 -3.20
C MET A 95 -24.75 7.94 -3.44
N VAL A 96 -25.35 7.87 -4.63
CA VAL A 96 -26.23 6.75 -5.02
C VAL A 96 -25.48 5.43 -5.06
N LEU A 97 -24.23 5.44 -5.52
CA LEU A 97 -23.37 4.25 -5.56
C LEU A 97 -22.98 3.80 -4.15
N LEU A 98 -22.57 4.72 -3.29
CA LEU A 98 -22.17 4.43 -1.90
C LEU A 98 -23.37 3.95 -1.08
N THR A 99 -24.50 4.66 -1.14
CA THR A 99 -25.72 4.27 -0.41
C THR A 99 -26.26 2.94 -0.91
N GLY A 100 -26.28 2.72 -2.24
CA GLY A 100 -26.69 1.44 -2.82
C GLY A 100 -25.76 0.30 -2.42
N HIS A 101 -24.46 0.54 -2.36
CA HIS A 101 -23.49 -0.46 -1.88
C HIS A 101 -23.69 -0.78 -0.38
N LEU A 102 -23.89 0.24 0.45
CA LEU A 102 -24.17 0.07 1.88
C LEU A 102 -25.51 -0.65 2.12
N LEU A 103 -26.54 -0.30 1.34
CA LEU A 103 -27.84 -0.96 1.41
C LEU A 103 -27.77 -2.41 0.99
N ALA A 104 -27.11 -2.70 -0.15
CA ALA A 104 -26.90 -4.07 -0.61
C ALA A 104 -26.15 -4.89 0.44
N ARG A 105 -25.10 -4.33 1.03
CA ARG A 105 -24.36 -4.95 2.13
C ARG A 105 -25.25 -5.17 3.36
N TYR A 106 -26.02 -4.17 3.77
CA TYR A 106 -26.95 -4.28 4.89
C TYR A 106 -27.97 -5.39 4.64
N LEU A 107 -28.61 -5.41 3.49
CA LEU A 107 -29.58 -6.46 3.11
C LEU A 107 -28.93 -7.83 3.04
N PHE A 108 -27.71 -7.95 2.55
CA PHE A 108 -26.98 -9.23 2.46
C PHE A 108 -26.54 -9.73 3.84
N PHE A 109 -26.19 -8.84 4.77
CA PHE A 109 -25.80 -9.23 6.15
C PHE A 109 -27.00 -9.42 7.07
N TRP A 110 -28.12 -8.73 6.82
CA TRP A 110 -29.35 -8.81 7.62
C TRP A 110 -30.41 -9.73 7.02
N ALA A 111 -30.30 -10.10 5.75
CA ALA A 111 -31.08 -11.23 5.29
C ALA A 111 -30.65 -12.43 6.17
N PRO A 112 -31.55 -13.03 6.93
CA PRO A 112 -31.21 -14.24 7.67
C PRO A 112 -30.92 -15.29 6.59
N LEU A 113 -29.65 -15.41 6.22
CA LEU A 113 -29.14 -16.68 5.73
C LEU A 113 -29.38 -17.59 6.92
N GLU A 114 -30.49 -18.34 6.84
CA GLU A 114 -30.81 -19.34 7.83
C GLU A 114 -29.53 -20.05 8.19
N THR A 115 -29.32 -20.28 9.49
CA THR A 115 -28.17 -21.04 10.00
C THR A 115 -28.03 -22.41 9.34
N SER A 116 -29.03 -22.83 8.60
CA SER A 116 -29.11 -24.00 7.71
C SER A 116 -28.24 -23.93 6.44
N ASN A 117 -27.71 -22.79 6.06
CA ASN A 117 -26.99 -22.62 4.77
C ASN A 117 -25.48 -22.30 4.92
N LYS A 118 -24.90 -22.55 6.11
CA LYS A 118 -23.45 -22.53 6.22
C LYS A 118 -22.86 -23.71 5.44
N ARG A 119 -21.88 -23.41 4.58
CA ARG A 119 -21.19 -24.44 3.81
C ARG A 119 -20.45 -25.39 4.77
N SER A 120 -20.80 -26.67 4.74
CA SER A 120 -20.08 -27.70 5.50
C SER A 120 -18.62 -27.76 5.05
N SER A 121 -17.70 -27.79 5.98
CA SER A 121 -16.28 -27.77 5.67
C SER A 121 -15.45 -28.63 6.61
N VAL A 122 -14.30 -29.08 6.13
CA VAL A 122 -13.31 -29.82 6.91
C VAL A 122 -11.93 -29.24 6.68
N ILE A 123 -11.03 -29.43 7.66
CA ILE A 123 -9.63 -29.02 7.58
C ILE A 123 -8.77 -30.28 7.47
N VAL A 124 -7.83 -30.28 6.54
CA VAL A 124 -6.85 -31.35 6.37
C VAL A 124 -5.48 -30.85 6.76
N PHE A 125 -4.87 -31.50 7.72
CA PHE A 125 -3.66 -31.19 8.49
C PHE A 125 -3.84 -30.11 9.55
N ALA A 126 -3.35 -30.43 10.74
CA ALA A 126 -3.42 -29.58 11.93
C ALA A 126 -2.02 -28.98 12.21
N ASN A 127 -1.83 -27.73 11.80
CA ASN A 127 -0.67 -26.93 12.14
C ASN A 127 -1.11 -25.56 12.69
N GLU A 128 -0.19 -24.67 13.00
CA GLU A 128 -0.52 -23.35 13.53
C GLU A 128 -1.40 -22.54 12.57
N SER A 129 -1.15 -22.65 11.27
CA SER A 129 -1.98 -21.99 10.24
C SER A 129 -3.41 -22.53 10.21
N ALA A 130 -3.59 -23.83 10.46
CA ALA A 130 -4.91 -24.44 10.58
C ALA A 130 -5.67 -23.96 11.83
N ARG A 131 -4.99 -23.75 12.94
CA ARG A 131 -5.57 -23.17 14.16
C ARG A 131 -6.06 -21.75 13.95
N ILE A 132 -5.21 -20.90 13.33
CA ILE A 132 -5.57 -19.52 12.97
C ILE A 132 -6.77 -19.52 12.01
N LEU A 133 -6.75 -20.39 11.00
CA LEU A 133 -7.86 -20.54 10.07
C LEU A 133 -9.16 -20.92 10.80
N TYR A 134 -9.12 -21.94 11.65
CA TYR A 134 -10.29 -22.39 12.41
C TYR A 134 -10.86 -21.28 13.29
N GLN A 135 -10.02 -20.53 14.01
CA GLN A 135 -10.47 -19.39 14.81
C GLN A 135 -11.24 -18.35 13.97
N LYS A 136 -10.82 -18.12 12.72
CA LYS A 136 -11.50 -17.21 11.79
C LYS A 136 -12.80 -17.82 11.23
N LEU A 137 -12.77 -19.09 10.88
CA LEU A 137 -13.94 -19.80 10.35
C LEU A 137 -15.03 -20.01 11.40
N ASN A 138 -14.67 -20.23 12.65
CA ASN A 138 -15.61 -20.43 13.75
C ASN A 138 -16.52 -19.22 14.00
N VAL A 139 -16.02 -18.00 13.73
CA VAL A 139 -16.79 -16.76 13.82
C VAL A 139 -17.49 -16.43 12.49
N SER A 140 -17.24 -17.19 11.43
CA SER A 140 -17.80 -16.95 10.10
C SER A 140 -19.27 -17.34 10.04
N THR A 141 -20.04 -16.53 9.32
CA THR A 141 -21.45 -16.86 8.98
C THR A 141 -21.56 -17.75 7.74
N LEU A 142 -20.46 -17.97 7.00
CA LEU A 142 -20.43 -18.64 5.71
C LEU A 142 -20.04 -20.12 5.80
N TYR A 143 -19.25 -20.49 6.81
CA TYR A 143 -18.68 -21.83 6.94
C TYR A 143 -19.05 -22.45 8.28
N HIS A 144 -19.29 -23.77 8.26
CA HIS A 144 -19.37 -24.63 9.43
C HIS A 144 -18.27 -25.67 9.32
N VAL A 145 -17.32 -25.69 10.25
CA VAL A 145 -16.21 -26.64 10.25
C VAL A 145 -16.60 -27.87 11.11
N GLU A 146 -16.77 -29.00 10.48
CA GLU A 146 -17.18 -30.25 11.15
C GLU A 146 -16.03 -30.89 11.92
N GLY A 147 -14.81 -30.81 11.39
CA GLY A 147 -13.66 -31.44 12.03
C GLY A 147 -12.39 -31.31 11.18
N TYR A 148 -11.34 -32.00 11.65
CA TYR A 148 -10.07 -32.03 10.95
C TYR A 148 -9.52 -33.45 10.80
N PHE A 149 -8.65 -33.63 9.80
CA PHE A 149 -7.90 -34.83 9.50
C PHE A 149 -6.40 -34.59 9.69
N GLU A 150 -5.67 -35.59 10.26
CA GLU A 150 -4.23 -35.47 10.48
C GLU A 150 -3.59 -36.87 10.45
N ASP A 151 -2.43 -36.99 9.81
CA ASP A 151 -1.69 -38.26 9.75
C ASP A 151 -0.62 -38.38 10.84
N ARG A 152 -0.13 -37.25 11.36
CA ARG A 152 0.91 -37.19 12.40
C ARG A 152 0.31 -37.48 13.78
N ASP A 153 1.14 -38.00 14.67
CA ASP A 153 0.75 -38.24 16.06
C ASP A 153 0.71 -36.92 16.86
N ASP A 154 -0.05 -36.88 17.94
CA ASP A 154 -0.31 -35.68 18.76
C ASP A 154 0.96 -34.97 19.26
N ASP A 155 2.01 -35.74 19.60
CA ASP A 155 3.31 -35.15 20.02
C ASP A 155 3.95 -34.26 18.97
N ARG A 156 3.67 -34.46 17.68
CA ARG A 156 4.20 -33.67 16.57
C ARG A 156 3.27 -32.56 16.08
N THR A 157 2.01 -32.63 16.48
CA THR A 157 1.00 -31.62 16.09
C THR A 157 0.77 -30.58 17.17
N GLY A 158 1.34 -30.77 18.38
CA GLY A 158 1.13 -29.88 19.52
C GLY A 158 -0.33 -29.93 20.02
N GLY A 159 -1.01 -31.11 19.93
CA GLY A 159 -2.36 -31.31 20.49
C GLY A 159 -3.50 -30.96 19.52
N GLY A 160 -3.29 -31.05 18.20
CA GLY A 160 -4.37 -30.89 17.21
C GLY A 160 -4.92 -29.45 17.10
N ILE A 161 -6.20 -29.31 16.72
CA ILE A 161 -6.91 -28.01 16.67
C ILE A 161 -7.86 -27.93 17.88
N PRO A 162 -7.60 -27.06 18.88
CA PRO A 162 -8.42 -26.96 20.07
C PRO A 162 -9.89 -26.63 19.74
N GLY A 163 -10.81 -27.39 20.32
CA GLY A 163 -12.27 -27.20 20.13
C GLY A 163 -12.82 -27.70 18.80
N LEU A 164 -12.03 -28.42 18.00
CA LEU A 164 -12.47 -29.04 16.75
C LEU A 164 -12.32 -30.59 16.82
N ALA A 165 -13.32 -31.31 16.33
CA ALA A 165 -13.33 -32.76 16.35
C ALA A 165 -12.26 -33.36 15.42
N PHE A 166 -11.52 -34.37 15.89
CA PHE A 166 -10.65 -35.21 15.09
C PHE A 166 -11.47 -36.25 14.34
N LEU A 167 -11.45 -36.23 13.00
CA LEU A 167 -12.25 -37.11 12.14
C LEU A 167 -11.48 -38.32 11.62
N GLY A 168 -10.15 -38.33 11.76
CA GLY A 168 -9.33 -39.45 11.33
C GLY A 168 -8.06 -39.04 10.57
N LYS A 169 -7.46 -40.04 9.92
CA LYS A 169 -6.25 -39.87 9.13
C LYS A 169 -6.56 -39.16 7.80
N ALA A 170 -5.63 -38.35 7.28
CA ALA A 170 -5.82 -37.56 6.06
C ALA A 170 -6.17 -38.43 4.82
N ARG A 171 -5.68 -39.65 4.77
CA ARG A 171 -5.99 -40.63 3.70
C ARG A 171 -7.46 -41.00 3.55
N VAL A 172 -8.26 -40.88 4.60
CA VAL A 172 -9.72 -41.18 4.55
C VAL A 172 -10.55 -39.89 4.33
N ALA A 173 -9.93 -38.72 4.30
CA ALA A 173 -10.63 -37.44 4.18
C ALA A 173 -11.46 -37.34 2.90
N ALA A 174 -10.94 -37.76 1.76
CA ALA A 174 -11.67 -37.71 0.49
C ALA A 174 -12.92 -38.64 0.48
N GLN A 175 -12.85 -39.78 1.16
CA GLN A 175 -14.01 -40.65 1.33
C GLN A 175 -15.03 -40.00 2.26
N TYR A 176 -14.61 -39.49 3.41
CA TYR A 176 -15.48 -38.78 4.34
C TYR A 176 -16.23 -37.63 3.69
N VAL A 177 -15.53 -36.85 2.88
CA VAL A 177 -16.08 -35.70 2.13
C VAL A 177 -17.21 -36.14 1.18
N ARG A 178 -17.08 -37.31 0.53
CA ARG A 178 -18.13 -37.87 -0.31
C ARG A 178 -19.33 -38.36 0.49
N ASP A 179 -19.03 -39.08 1.60
CA ASP A 179 -20.06 -39.77 2.38
C ASP A 179 -20.94 -38.78 3.21
N HIS A 180 -20.42 -37.60 3.51
CA HIS A 180 -21.07 -36.56 4.32
C HIS A 180 -21.42 -35.28 3.55
N ASP A 181 -21.35 -35.29 2.20
CA ASP A 181 -21.67 -34.16 1.36
C ASP A 181 -20.95 -32.86 1.76
N ILE A 182 -19.68 -32.95 2.15
CA ILE A 182 -18.88 -31.79 2.52
C ILE A 182 -18.65 -30.90 1.33
N GLN A 183 -18.99 -29.62 1.48
CA GLN A 183 -18.94 -28.64 0.39
C GLN A 183 -17.57 -27.97 0.20
N VAL A 184 -16.74 -27.95 1.27
CA VAL A 184 -15.46 -27.22 1.26
C VAL A 184 -14.38 -28.00 2.02
N VAL A 185 -13.22 -28.10 1.42
CA VAL A 185 -12.03 -28.70 2.04
C VAL A 185 -10.91 -27.67 2.08
N PHE A 186 -10.39 -27.41 3.28
CA PHE A 186 -9.22 -26.58 3.49
C PHE A 186 -8.00 -27.46 3.72
N VAL A 187 -7.07 -27.49 2.78
CA VAL A 187 -5.82 -28.27 2.88
C VAL A 187 -4.70 -27.35 3.35
N VAL A 188 -4.20 -27.58 4.58
CA VAL A 188 -3.17 -26.78 5.22
C VAL A 188 -1.87 -27.58 5.30
N LEU A 189 -1.03 -27.48 4.28
CA LEU A 189 0.19 -28.30 4.17
C LEU A 189 1.33 -27.77 5.03
N PRO A 190 2.04 -28.66 5.73
CA PRO A 190 3.34 -28.33 6.32
C PRO A 190 4.42 -28.23 5.23
N ASP A 191 5.47 -27.44 5.49
CA ASP A 191 6.54 -26.98 4.57
C ASP A 191 7.22 -28.03 3.67
N ALA A 192 7.08 -29.31 3.93
CA ALA A 192 7.81 -30.38 3.22
C ALA A 192 6.94 -31.20 2.26
N GLY A 193 5.74 -30.75 1.89
CA GLY A 193 4.70 -31.65 1.38
C GLY A 193 4.24 -31.48 -0.07
N ALA A 194 4.99 -30.84 -0.99
CA ALA A 194 4.50 -30.57 -2.35
C ALA A 194 4.01 -31.83 -3.11
N ARG A 195 4.72 -32.95 -3.03
CA ARG A 195 4.26 -34.24 -3.63
C ARG A 195 3.00 -34.78 -2.95
N ARG A 196 2.90 -34.62 -1.64
CA ARG A 196 1.74 -35.06 -0.86
C ARG A 196 0.50 -34.22 -1.18
N ALA A 197 0.71 -32.91 -1.44
CA ALA A 197 -0.34 -32.03 -1.92
C ALA A 197 -0.92 -32.50 -3.25
N ILE A 198 -0.06 -32.80 -4.22
CA ILE A 198 -0.49 -33.25 -5.55
C ILE A 198 -1.33 -34.51 -5.44
N ASN A 199 -0.87 -35.53 -4.70
CA ASN A 199 -1.62 -36.77 -4.52
C ASN A 199 -2.97 -36.54 -3.85
N MET A 200 -3.05 -35.63 -2.88
CA MET A 200 -4.32 -35.29 -2.24
C MET A 200 -5.26 -34.52 -3.18
N PHE A 201 -4.73 -33.63 -4.01
CA PHE A 201 -5.55 -32.94 -5.01
C PHE A 201 -6.17 -33.93 -5.99
N ASP A 202 -5.44 -34.95 -6.36
CA ASP A 202 -5.95 -36.03 -7.24
C ASP A 202 -7.05 -36.84 -6.53
N GLU A 203 -6.90 -37.18 -5.24
CA GLU A 203 -7.90 -37.89 -4.44
C GLU A 203 -9.21 -37.08 -4.27
N PHE A 204 -9.09 -35.77 -4.00
CA PHE A 204 -10.24 -34.86 -3.91
C PHE A 204 -10.84 -34.50 -5.28
N GLY A 205 -10.12 -34.71 -6.37
CA GLY A 205 -10.61 -34.53 -7.74
C GLY A 205 -11.84 -35.38 -8.07
N ASN A 206 -12.09 -36.45 -7.29
CA ASN A 206 -13.28 -37.29 -7.37
C ASN A 206 -14.40 -36.86 -6.42
N THR A 207 -14.36 -35.66 -5.88
CA THR A 207 -15.39 -35.07 -5.01
C THR A 207 -15.95 -33.81 -5.67
N THR A 208 -17.15 -33.38 -5.24
CA THR A 208 -17.75 -32.11 -5.67
C THR A 208 -17.38 -30.96 -4.75
N ALA A 209 -16.54 -31.19 -3.74
CA ALA A 209 -16.13 -30.19 -2.77
C ALA A 209 -15.20 -29.13 -3.40
N SER A 210 -15.37 -27.89 -2.99
CA SER A 210 -14.43 -26.82 -3.32
C SER A 210 -13.16 -27.02 -2.50
N LEU A 211 -12.03 -27.14 -3.19
CA LEU A 211 -10.73 -27.37 -2.54
C LEU A 211 -9.95 -26.06 -2.43
N TYR A 212 -9.59 -25.67 -1.22
CA TYR A 212 -8.78 -24.50 -0.93
C TYR A 212 -7.44 -24.91 -0.33
N TYR A 213 -6.36 -24.53 -0.99
CA TYR A 213 -5.03 -24.65 -0.41
C TYR A 213 -4.73 -23.46 0.49
N VAL A 214 -4.38 -23.74 1.73
CA VAL A 214 -4.01 -22.73 2.73
C VAL A 214 -2.51 -22.81 2.94
N PRO A 215 -1.74 -21.83 2.46
CA PRO A 215 -0.31 -21.78 2.67
C PRO A 215 0.00 -21.53 4.15
N ASP A 216 1.22 -21.87 4.59
CA ASP A 216 1.65 -21.54 5.94
C ASP A 216 1.62 -20.03 6.16
N PHE A 217 0.68 -19.58 7.00
CA PHE A 217 0.49 -18.16 7.30
C PHE A 217 1.70 -17.55 8.00
N PHE A 218 2.50 -18.35 8.71
CA PHE A 218 3.70 -17.84 9.35
C PHE A 218 4.72 -17.40 8.29
N VAL A 219 4.99 -18.22 7.30
CA VAL A 219 5.87 -17.88 6.17
C VAL A 219 5.25 -16.77 5.31
N PHE A 220 3.96 -16.86 5.01
CA PHE A 220 3.25 -15.86 4.21
C PHE A 220 3.14 -14.50 4.91
N SER A 221 2.88 -14.48 6.21
CA SER A 221 2.81 -13.26 7.02
C SER A 221 4.17 -12.60 7.21
N LEU A 222 5.23 -13.39 7.39
CA LEU A 222 6.61 -12.88 7.46
C LEU A 222 7.03 -12.24 6.12
N LEU A 223 6.63 -12.82 5.01
CA LEU A 223 7.08 -12.41 3.68
C LEU A 223 6.15 -11.37 3.05
N LYS A 224 4.87 -11.26 3.48
CA LYS A 224 3.82 -10.50 2.78
C LYS A 224 3.96 -10.61 1.25
N ALA A 225 4.20 -11.83 0.80
CA ALA A 225 4.55 -12.12 -0.57
C ALA A 225 3.31 -11.99 -1.48
N GLN A 226 3.52 -11.52 -2.70
CA GLN A 226 2.49 -11.46 -3.73
C GLN A 226 2.69 -12.58 -4.74
N LEU A 227 1.61 -13.27 -5.10
CA LEU A 227 1.66 -14.24 -6.19
C LEU A 227 1.77 -13.48 -7.51
N ARG A 228 2.80 -13.78 -8.29
CA ARG A 228 3.03 -13.26 -9.65
C ARG A 228 3.31 -14.38 -10.62
N GLU A 229 3.24 -14.06 -11.89
CA GLU A 229 3.61 -14.95 -12.98
C GLU A 229 4.87 -14.39 -13.67
N VAL A 230 5.88 -15.25 -13.84
CA VAL A 230 7.10 -14.92 -14.57
C VAL A 230 7.27 -16.00 -15.65
N GLU A 231 7.18 -15.59 -16.91
CA GLU A 231 7.30 -16.49 -18.08
C GLU A 231 6.37 -17.72 -18.00
N GLY A 232 5.12 -17.51 -17.55
CA GLY A 232 4.14 -18.60 -17.40
C GLY A 232 4.29 -19.41 -16.11
N VAL A 233 5.26 -19.09 -15.25
CA VAL A 233 5.48 -19.78 -13.98
C VAL A 233 4.95 -18.92 -12.83
N PRO A 234 4.04 -19.45 -11.99
CA PRO A 234 3.60 -18.73 -10.79
C PRO A 234 4.74 -18.68 -9.77
N VAL A 235 5.13 -17.47 -9.38
CA VAL A 235 6.20 -17.21 -8.41
C VAL A 235 5.70 -16.39 -7.23
N LEU A 236 6.27 -16.64 -6.05
CA LEU A 236 6.00 -15.86 -4.86
C LEU A 236 7.00 -14.70 -4.78
N GLN A 237 6.51 -13.48 -5.02
CA GLN A 237 7.33 -12.28 -4.94
C GLN A 237 7.54 -11.89 -3.48
N VAL A 238 8.72 -12.14 -2.95
CA VAL A 238 9.06 -11.91 -1.54
C VAL A 238 9.52 -10.47 -1.29
N ALA A 239 10.31 -9.92 -2.20
CA ALA A 239 10.89 -8.58 -2.06
C ALA A 239 11.18 -7.97 -3.42
N GLU A 240 10.48 -6.91 -3.76
CA GLU A 240 10.71 -6.16 -5.00
C GLU A 240 10.42 -4.67 -4.81
N THR A 241 10.91 -3.85 -5.76
CA THR A 241 10.54 -2.44 -5.79
C THR A 241 9.14 -2.27 -6.39
N PRO A 242 8.29 -1.35 -5.88
CA PRO A 242 7.00 -1.04 -6.51
C PRO A 242 7.16 -0.25 -7.82
N PHE A 243 8.37 0.22 -8.13
CA PHE A 243 8.63 1.17 -9.24
C PHE A 243 9.05 0.47 -10.52
N TYR A 244 8.28 -0.54 -10.95
CA TYR A 244 8.41 -1.16 -12.27
C TYR A 244 7.36 -0.65 -13.25
N GLY A 245 7.71 -0.68 -14.54
CA GLY A 245 6.79 -0.32 -15.61
C GLY A 245 6.23 1.10 -15.50
N VAL A 246 4.93 1.23 -15.68
CA VAL A 246 4.23 2.52 -15.70
C VAL A 246 4.34 3.26 -14.37
N ASP A 247 4.25 2.55 -13.25
CA ASP A 247 4.34 3.15 -11.90
C ASP A 247 5.70 3.80 -11.65
N GLY A 248 6.77 3.17 -12.13
CA GLY A 248 8.12 3.74 -12.05
C GLY A 248 8.28 5.02 -12.88
N ILE A 249 7.68 5.04 -14.08
CA ILE A 249 7.69 6.23 -14.95
C ILE A 249 6.87 7.35 -14.33
N LEU A 250 5.66 7.06 -13.87
CA LEU A 250 4.80 8.04 -13.19
C LEU A 250 5.47 8.64 -11.96
N LYS A 251 6.12 7.82 -11.16
CA LYS A 251 6.88 8.27 -9.98
C LYS A 251 8.04 9.21 -10.38
N GLN A 252 8.79 8.89 -11.43
CA GLN A 252 9.89 9.72 -11.91
C GLN A 252 9.40 11.07 -12.46
N ILE A 253 8.32 11.06 -13.24
CA ILE A 253 7.70 12.29 -13.75
C ILE A 253 7.21 13.16 -12.59
N PHE A 254 6.49 12.56 -11.63
CA PHE A 254 6.02 13.28 -10.45
C PHE A 254 7.17 13.92 -9.67
N ASP A 255 8.21 13.14 -9.36
CA ASP A 255 9.39 13.62 -8.63
C ASP A 255 10.08 14.77 -9.35
N PHE A 256 10.25 14.66 -10.68
CA PHE A 256 10.88 15.69 -11.49
C PHE A 256 10.04 16.99 -11.52
N VAL A 257 8.75 16.85 -11.87
CA VAL A 257 7.83 18.01 -12.00
C VAL A 257 7.68 18.73 -10.66
N PHE A 258 7.42 17.96 -9.59
CA PHE A 258 7.31 18.53 -8.25
C PHE A 258 8.57 19.26 -7.83
N SER A 259 9.74 18.64 -8.01
CA SER A 259 11.02 19.23 -7.60
C SER A 259 11.39 20.45 -8.45
N PHE A 260 11.06 20.45 -9.73
CA PHE A 260 11.28 21.59 -10.61
C PHE A 260 10.50 22.82 -10.13
N PHE A 261 9.20 22.68 -9.88
CA PHE A 261 8.39 23.79 -9.37
C PHE A 261 8.77 24.17 -7.93
N ALA A 262 9.12 23.19 -7.08
CA ALA A 262 9.58 23.47 -5.73
C ALA A 262 10.88 24.31 -5.73
N VAL A 263 11.86 23.97 -6.58
CA VAL A 263 13.10 24.73 -6.68
C VAL A 263 12.81 26.16 -7.16
N ILE A 264 11.99 26.32 -8.22
CA ILE A 264 11.65 27.67 -8.75
C ILE A 264 10.91 28.48 -7.69
N GLY A 265 9.89 27.95 -7.06
CA GLY A 265 9.09 28.66 -6.04
C GLY A 265 9.90 29.01 -4.79
N LEU A 266 10.91 28.19 -4.46
CA LEU A 266 11.75 28.38 -3.28
C LEU A 266 13.05 29.17 -3.56
N ILE A 267 13.30 29.62 -4.80
CA ILE A 267 14.51 30.44 -5.15
C ILE A 267 14.74 31.57 -4.14
N PRO A 268 13.75 32.42 -3.79
CA PRO A 268 14.00 33.53 -2.86
C PRO A 268 14.46 33.03 -1.48
N VAL A 269 13.86 31.94 -0.99
CA VAL A 269 14.20 31.32 0.30
C VAL A 269 15.60 30.69 0.24
N ILE A 270 15.91 29.98 -0.85
CA ILE A 270 17.23 29.37 -1.08
C ILE A 270 18.33 30.44 -1.08
N LEU A 271 18.10 31.57 -1.76
CA LEU A 271 19.06 32.68 -1.81
C LEU A 271 19.21 33.36 -0.44
N ALA A 272 18.10 33.58 0.29
CA ALA A 272 18.14 34.18 1.62
C ALA A 272 18.92 33.29 2.61
N VAL A 273 18.65 31.97 2.60
CA VAL A 273 19.38 30.99 3.44
C VAL A 273 20.87 30.94 3.03
N ALA A 274 21.17 30.95 1.71
CA ALA A 274 22.53 30.91 1.23
C ALA A 274 23.33 32.14 1.72
N MET A 275 22.75 33.35 1.65
CA MET A 275 23.34 34.57 2.17
C MET A 275 23.55 34.51 3.70
N ALA A 276 22.51 34.11 4.44
CA ALA A 276 22.59 33.95 5.89
C ALA A 276 23.71 33.00 6.32
N VAL A 277 23.84 31.84 5.67
CA VAL A 277 24.91 30.87 5.94
C VAL A 277 26.30 31.46 5.59
N LYS A 278 26.42 32.20 4.46
CA LYS A 278 27.68 32.80 4.02
C LYS A 278 28.18 33.86 4.96
N PHE A 279 27.28 34.71 5.48
CA PHE A 279 27.65 35.81 6.38
C PHE A 279 27.87 35.37 7.83
N THR A 280 27.24 34.23 8.24
CA THR A 280 27.34 33.79 9.65
C THR A 280 28.59 32.96 9.92
N SER A 281 29.18 32.32 8.92
CA SER A 281 30.37 31.49 9.12
C SER A 281 31.24 31.40 7.87
N ARG A 282 32.57 31.35 8.04
CA ARG A 282 33.52 31.18 6.95
C ARG A 282 33.43 29.78 6.33
N GLY A 283 33.49 29.70 4.99
CA GLY A 283 33.52 28.45 4.23
C GLY A 283 32.44 28.32 3.15
N PRO A 284 32.25 27.16 2.51
CA PRO A 284 31.27 26.94 1.46
C PRO A 284 29.83 26.99 1.99
N VAL A 285 28.89 27.48 1.17
CA VAL A 285 27.46 27.55 1.52
C VAL A 285 26.83 26.16 1.61
N PHE A 286 27.22 25.27 0.69
CA PHE A 286 26.71 23.93 0.62
C PHE A 286 27.64 22.92 1.30
N PHE A 287 27.04 21.99 2.02
CA PHE A 287 27.67 20.82 2.59
C PHE A 287 27.30 19.61 1.74
N LYS A 288 28.26 18.73 1.46
CA LYS A 288 28.08 17.50 0.70
C LYS A 288 28.48 16.30 1.54
N GLN A 289 27.64 15.28 1.58
CA GLN A 289 27.92 14.05 2.32
C GLN A 289 27.54 12.83 1.51
N LYS A 290 28.44 11.83 1.46
CA LYS A 290 28.16 10.56 0.79
C LYS A 290 27.10 9.77 1.55
N ARG A 291 26.08 9.29 0.83
CA ARG A 291 24.99 8.46 1.33
C ARG A 291 24.76 7.28 0.39
N TYR A 292 24.05 6.25 0.89
CA TYR A 292 23.57 5.17 0.05
C TYR A 292 22.23 5.54 -0.59
N GLY A 293 22.11 5.26 -1.89
CA GLY A 293 20.92 5.45 -2.71
C GLY A 293 20.35 4.13 -3.24
N LEU A 294 19.69 4.23 -4.40
CA LEU A 294 19.08 3.09 -5.09
C LEU A 294 20.12 1.97 -5.32
N ASN A 295 19.71 0.73 -5.05
CA ASN A 295 20.54 -0.47 -5.18
C ASN A 295 21.89 -0.39 -4.42
N GLY A 296 21.94 0.38 -3.33
CA GLY A 296 23.15 0.54 -2.54
C GLY A 296 24.26 1.36 -3.22
N LYS A 297 23.98 2.06 -4.32
CA LYS A 297 24.94 2.96 -4.98
C LYS A 297 25.13 4.20 -4.14
N ARG A 298 26.38 4.62 -3.96
CA ARG A 298 26.70 5.84 -3.19
C ARG A 298 26.53 7.08 -4.05
N PHE A 299 25.97 8.15 -3.48
CA PHE A 299 25.80 9.45 -4.11
C PHE A 299 26.06 10.58 -3.12
N TRP A 300 26.16 11.84 -3.61
CA TRP A 300 26.39 13.00 -2.79
C TRP A 300 25.06 13.73 -2.49
N VAL A 301 24.66 13.76 -1.22
CA VAL A 301 23.54 14.57 -0.76
C VAL A 301 23.98 15.99 -0.56
N TYR A 302 23.22 16.95 -1.09
CA TYR A 302 23.44 18.38 -0.90
C TYR A 302 22.59 18.92 0.24
N LYS A 303 23.21 19.71 1.12
CA LYS A 303 22.55 20.46 2.20
C LYS A 303 23.13 21.84 2.32
N PHE A 304 22.42 22.77 2.96
CA PHE A 304 23.06 23.96 3.48
C PHE A 304 23.96 23.63 4.67
N ARG A 305 25.07 24.31 4.77
CA ARG A 305 25.96 24.18 5.92
C ARG A 305 25.30 24.78 7.14
N SER A 306 25.09 23.95 8.17
CA SER A 306 24.51 24.33 9.46
C SER A 306 25.53 24.34 10.61
N MET A 307 26.76 23.88 10.35
CA MET A 307 27.84 23.74 11.32
C MET A 307 29.10 24.49 10.87
N ARG A 308 29.93 24.85 11.82
CA ARG A 308 31.27 25.40 11.56
C ARG A 308 32.14 24.34 10.89
N VAL A 309 33.02 24.76 9.99
CA VAL A 309 33.99 23.88 9.35
C VAL A 309 35.10 23.57 10.38
N ASN A 310 35.04 22.42 10.99
CA ASN A 310 36.09 21.91 11.87
C ASN A 310 36.85 20.79 11.13
N ALA A 311 38.02 20.40 11.70
CA ALA A 311 38.95 19.42 11.13
C ALA A 311 38.27 18.08 10.72
N PRO A 312 38.88 17.30 9.80
CA PRO A 312 38.28 16.12 9.14
C PRO A 312 37.74 15.01 10.06
N GLU A 313 38.20 14.95 11.30
CA GLU A 313 37.74 13.95 12.27
C GLU A 313 36.35 14.24 12.87
N ALA A 314 35.88 15.47 12.81
CA ALA A 314 34.58 15.88 13.32
C ALA A 314 33.40 15.36 12.45
N ASP A 315 33.68 14.93 11.23
CA ASP A 315 32.68 14.45 10.26
C ASP A 315 32.13 13.04 10.59
N LYS A 316 32.78 12.35 11.52
CA LYS A 316 32.44 10.97 11.92
C LYS A 316 31.40 10.88 13.03
N ARG A 317 31.15 11.95 13.78
CA ARG A 317 30.18 11.96 14.89
C ARG A 317 28.80 12.39 14.43
N GLN A 318 27.77 11.63 14.81
CA GLN A 318 26.40 12.05 14.61
C GLN A 318 26.16 13.36 15.38
N ALA A 319 25.49 14.34 14.74
CA ALA A 319 25.13 15.58 15.39
C ALA A 319 24.06 15.31 16.45
N THR A 320 24.29 15.79 17.66
CA THR A 320 23.37 15.76 18.79
C THR A 320 22.54 17.05 18.86
N LYS A 321 21.53 17.08 19.74
CA LYS A 321 20.60 18.22 19.85
C LYS A 321 21.30 19.51 20.26
N ASP A 322 22.28 19.44 21.14
CA ASP A 322 23.01 20.60 21.70
C ASP A 322 24.49 20.63 21.24
N ASP A 323 24.75 20.21 20.01
CA ASP A 323 26.08 20.20 19.41
C ASP A 323 26.62 21.63 19.26
N ASP A 324 27.78 21.92 19.92
CA ASP A 324 28.45 23.23 19.95
C ASP A 324 28.94 23.69 18.55
N ARG A 325 29.08 22.76 17.62
CA ARG A 325 29.47 23.05 16.24
C ARG A 325 28.38 23.76 15.45
N ILE A 326 27.10 23.73 15.92
CA ILE A 326 25.96 24.30 15.21
C ILE A 326 26.00 25.84 15.31
N THR A 327 25.94 26.53 14.15
CA THR A 327 25.84 27.98 14.13
C THR A 327 24.43 28.44 14.51
N PRO A 328 24.24 29.72 14.99
CA PRO A 328 22.90 30.25 15.27
C PRO A 328 21.94 30.14 14.07
N VAL A 329 22.40 30.49 12.87
CA VAL A 329 21.63 30.30 11.63
C VAL A 329 21.43 28.81 11.35
N GLY A 330 22.46 27.99 11.60
CA GLY A 330 22.38 26.53 11.47
C GLY A 330 21.29 25.91 12.34
N ARG A 331 21.12 26.39 13.57
CA ARG A 331 20.05 25.95 14.47
C ARG A 331 18.66 26.27 13.91
N PHE A 332 18.48 27.47 13.37
CA PHE A 332 17.22 27.87 12.77
C PHE A 332 16.88 27.03 11.51
N ILE A 333 17.84 26.90 10.57
CA ILE A 333 17.59 26.16 9.32
C ILE A 333 17.39 24.65 9.55
N ARG A 334 18.00 24.06 10.58
CA ARG A 334 17.77 22.67 10.98
C ARG A 334 16.40 22.48 11.59
N LYS A 335 16.00 23.38 12.52
CA LYS A 335 14.67 23.33 13.16
C LYS A 335 13.54 23.46 12.12
N THR A 336 13.75 24.28 11.12
CA THR A 336 12.77 24.52 10.01
C THR A 336 12.98 23.58 8.82
N SER A 337 14.02 22.70 8.85
CA SER A 337 14.41 21.82 7.73
C SER A 337 14.78 22.53 6.43
N LEU A 338 15.02 23.83 6.48
CA LEU A 338 15.50 24.62 5.33
C LEU A 338 16.89 24.18 4.89
N ASP A 339 17.68 23.57 5.79
CA ASP A 339 19.00 23.01 5.44
C ASP A 339 18.91 21.88 4.40
N GLU A 340 17.77 21.23 4.26
CA GLU A 340 17.55 20.11 3.34
C GLU A 340 17.01 20.52 1.95
N LEU A 341 16.67 21.82 1.74
CA LEU A 341 16.16 22.31 0.43
C LEU A 341 17.07 21.98 -0.76
N PRO A 342 18.42 22.01 -0.65
CA PRO A 342 19.28 21.64 -1.78
C PRO A 342 19.13 20.18 -2.24
N GLN A 343 18.47 19.30 -1.46
CA GLN A 343 18.22 17.93 -1.87
C GLN A 343 17.25 17.83 -3.07
N PHE A 344 16.41 18.84 -3.31
CA PHE A 344 15.60 18.87 -4.53
C PHE A 344 16.46 18.86 -5.81
N VAL A 345 17.68 19.38 -5.75
CA VAL A 345 18.65 19.23 -6.85
C VAL A 345 19.07 17.76 -7.04
N ASN A 346 19.21 16.99 -5.96
CA ASN A 346 19.44 15.54 -6.07
C ASN A 346 18.24 14.81 -6.70
N VAL A 347 17.02 15.27 -6.41
CA VAL A 347 15.82 14.70 -7.05
C VAL A 347 15.81 14.99 -8.55
N LEU A 348 16.08 16.23 -8.96
CA LEU A 348 16.18 16.60 -10.38
C LEU A 348 17.28 15.84 -11.11
N LYS A 349 18.38 15.49 -10.44
CA LYS A 349 19.43 14.61 -10.97
C LYS A 349 19.05 13.14 -11.02
N GLY A 350 17.89 12.76 -10.47
CA GLY A 350 17.43 11.37 -10.40
C GLY A 350 18.13 10.51 -9.34
N GLU A 351 18.94 11.12 -8.46
CA GLU A 351 19.65 10.42 -7.36
C GLU A 351 18.75 10.19 -6.14
N MET A 352 17.73 11.05 -5.96
CA MET A 352 16.74 10.99 -4.89
C MET A 352 15.32 11.04 -5.46
N SER A 353 14.35 10.86 -4.58
CA SER A 353 12.93 11.06 -4.79
C SER A 353 12.40 12.13 -3.82
N VAL A 354 11.27 12.73 -4.10
CA VAL A 354 10.57 13.61 -3.15
C VAL A 354 10.16 12.82 -1.91
N VAL A 355 9.54 11.65 -2.12
CA VAL A 355 9.09 10.76 -1.04
C VAL A 355 9.81 9.42 -1.16
N GLY A 356 10.41 8.98 -0.06
CA GLY A 356 11.11 7.70 0.04
C GLY A 356 11.82 7.51 1.38
N PRO A 357 12.49 6.37 1.61
CA PRO A 357 13.29 6.14 2.81
C PRO A 357 14.38 7.19 3.00
N ARG A 358 14.56 7.70 4.23
CA ARG A 358 15.58 8.71 4.51
C ARG A 358 16.99 8.15 4.28
N PRO A 359 17.88 8.84 3.51
CA PRO A 359 19.23 8.35 3.25
C PRO A 359 20.11 8.44 4.51
N HIS A 360 20.72 7.31 4.91
CA HIS A 360 21.65 7.25 6.03
C HIS A 360 23.11 7.47 5.60
N THR A 361 23.96 7.90 6.53
CA THR A 361 25.41 8.02 6.28
C THR A 361 26.00 6.64 6.00
N VAL A 362 27.13 6.60 5.30
CA VAL A 362 27.81 5.34 4.99
C VAL A 362 28.14 4.56 6.28
N ALA A 363 28.65 5.24 7.31
CA ALA A 363 28.97 4.62 8.59
C ALA A 363 27.75 4.01 9.28
N HIS A 364 26.62 4.74 9.35
CA HIS A 364 25.38 4.23 9.93
C HIS A 364 24.83 3.04 9.14
N ASN A 365 24.90 3.11 7.81
CA ASN A 365 24.42 2.03 6.96
C ASN A 365 25.21 0.74 7.19
N GLU A 366 26.55 0.83 7.28
CA GLU A 366 27.42 -0.32 7.53
C GLU A 366 27.25 -0.90 8.95
N HIS A 367 26.92 -0.07 9.92
CA HIS A 367 26.61 -0.52 11.29
C HIS A 367 25.27 -1.25 11.33
N TYR A 368 24.16 -0.59 10.96
CA TYR A 368 22.82 -1.13 11.13
C TYR A 368 22.44 -2.26 10.15
N ARG A 369 23.11 -2.39 9.00
CA ARG A 369 22.88 -3.55 8.12
C ARG A 369 23.24 -4.88 8.75
N ARG A 370 24.09 -4.87 9.82
CA ARG A 370 24.48 -6.08 10.58
C ARG A 370 23.53 -6.36 11.73
N GLU A 371 22.92 -5.32 12.28
CA GLU A 371 22.09 -5.35 13.47
C GLU A 371 20.61 -5.57 13.13
N VAL A 372 20.12 -4.96 12.06
CA VAL A 372 18.70 -4.94 11.69
C VAL A 372 18.42 -5.82 10.48
N LYS A 373 17.54 -6.81 10.66
CA LYS A 373 17.10 -7.70 9.57
C LYS A 373 16.41 -6.89 8.46
N GLN A 374 16.64 -7.31 7.20
CA GLN A 374 16.07 -6.68 6.00
C GLN A 374 16.44 -5.19 5.81
N TYR A 375 17.42 -4.66 6.53
CA TYR A 375 17.85 -3.27 6.44
C TYR A 375 18.14 -2.81 5.01
N MET A 376 18.79 -3.66 4.21
CA MET A 376 19.18 -3.33 2.83
C MET A 376 18.01 -3.26 1.84
N MET A 377 16.83 -3.82 2.19
CA MET A 377 15.65 -3.77 1.33
C MET A 377 15.13 -2.35 1.10
N ARG A 378 15.38 -1.43 2.02
CA ARG A 378 15.05 -0.02 1.86
C ARG A 378 15.75 0.67 0.68
N HIS A 379 16.87 0.10 0.22
CA HIS A 379 17.62 0.61 -0.94
C HIS A 379 17.11 0.11 -2.28
N LYS A 380 16.02 -0.66 -2.31
CA LYS A 380 15.31 -1.03 -3.55
C LYS A 380 14.56 0.13 -4.19
N VAL A 381 14.47 1.25 -3.51
CA VAL A 381 13.88 2.51 -4.00
C VAL A 381 14.85 3.66 -3.79
N LYS A 382 14.65 4.76 -4.53
CA LYS A 382 15.44 5.98 -4.32
C LYS A 382 15.15 6.54 -2.92
N PRO A 383 16.15 7.05 -2.20
CA PRO A 383 15.92 7.72 -0.93
C PRO A 383 15.14 9.02 -1.13
N GLY A 384 14.31 9.36 -0.14
CA GLY A 384 13.44 10.54 -0.20
C GLY A 384 13.99 11.76 0.54
N VAL A 385 13.54 12.94 0.13
CA VAL A 385 13.67 14.19 0.91
C VAL A 385 12.81 14.08 2.15
N THR A 386 11.58 13.57 1.99
CA THR A 386 10.69 13.15 3.08
C THR A 386 10.31 11.69 2.94
N GLY A 387 9.66 11.09 3.96
CA GLY A 387 9.29 9.69 3.95
C GLY A 387 8.30 9.29 5.03
N TRP A 388 7.72 8.10 4.86
CA TRP A 388 6.68 7.58 5.76
C TRP A 388 7.14 7.46 7.22
N ALA A 389 8.36 6.98 7.46
CA ALA A 389 8.94 6.93 8.79
C ALA A 389 9.09 8.34 9.41
N GLN A 390 9.47 9.35 8.61
CA GLN A 390 9.68 10.71 9.09
C GLN A 390 8.38 11.35 9.56
N VAL A 391 7.29 11.21 8.79
CA VAL A 391 5.96 11.78 9.16
C VAL A 391 5.27 11.01 10.28
N ASN A 392 5.73 9.81 10.63
CA ASN A 392 5.23 9.04 11.77
C ASN A 392 6.14 9.20 13.02
N GLY A 393 6.90 10.29 13.12
CA GLY A 393 7.66 10.65 14.34
C GLY A 393 9.03 9.98 14.47
N LEU A 394 9.47 9.21 13.47
CA LEU A 394 10.78 8.55 13.45
C LEU A 394 11.83 9.40 12.72
N ARG A 395 11.73 10.73 12.88
CA ARG A 395 12.71 11.72 12.43
C ARG A 395 13.73 11.97 13.54
N GLY A 396 14.98 12.31 13.18
CA GLY A 396 16.01 12.66 14.14
C GLY A 396 16.96 11.50 14.48
N GLU A 397 17.54 11.57 15.66
CA GLU A 397 18.54 10.62 16.14
C GLU A 397 17.94 9.23 16.40
N THR A 398 18.68 8.20 16.00
CA THR A 398 18.39 6.81 16.33
C THR A 398 19.36 6.37 17.42
N ALA A 399 18.96 6.61 18.66
CA ALA A 399 19.80 6.29 19.81
C ALA A 399 19.97 4.77 20.03
N ASN A 400 18.96 3.97 19.64
CA ASN A 400 18.90 2.53 19.91
C ASN A 400 18.57 1.74 18.65
N VAL A 401 18.98 0.46 18.63
CA VAL A 401 18.69 -0.50 17.55
C VAL A 401 17.18 -0.64 17.34
N ASP A 402 16.40 -0.74 18.40
CA ASP A 402 14.93 -0.88 18.33
C ASP A 402 14.26 0.26 17.57
N ARG A 403 14.70 1.51 17.81
CA ARG A 403 14.17 2.67 17.11
C ARG A 403 14.57 2.70 15.64
N MET A 404 15.75 2.16 15.31
CA MET A 404 16.15 1.95 13.91
C MET A 404 15.33 0.86 13.27
N GLU A 405 15.07 -0.24 13.96
CA GLU A 405 14.22 -1.34 13.46
C GLU A 405 12.79 -0.86 13.17
N GLU A 406 12.23 -0.07 14.07
CA GLU A 406 10.93 0.57 13.84
C GLU A 406 10.95 1.48 12.60
N ARG A 407 11.98 2.31 12.42
CA ARG A 407 12.16 3.14 11.22
C ARG A 407 12.20 2.30 9.95
N ILE A 408 12.97 1.21 9.96
CA ILE A 408 13.05 0.29 8.82
C ILE A 408 11.70 -0.33 8.52
N ARG A 409 10.92 -0.71 9.54
CA ARG A 409 9.57 -1.24 9.37
C ARG A 409 8.67 -0.26 8.61
N TYR A 410 8.68 1.03 8.97
CA TYR A 410 7.91 2.06 8.24
C TYR A 410 8.46 2.31 6.83
N ASP A 411 9.78 2.28 6.64
CA ASP A 411 10.37 2.39 5.30
C ASP A 411 9.92 1.23 4.39
N LEU A 412 9.89 0.00 4.92
CA LEU A 412 9.42 -1.18 4.20
C LEU A 412 7.90 -1.17 3.99
N GLU A 413 7.14 -0.63 4.94
CA GLU A 413 5.69 -0.43 4.80
C GLU A 413 5.39 0.53 3.64
N TYR A 414 6.11 1.63 3.51
CA TYR A 414 6.02 2.53 2.38
C TYR A 414 6.29 1.82 1.04
N ILE A 415 7.37 1.05 0.96
CA ILE A 415 7.74 0.31 -0.26
C ILE A 415 6.64 -0.69 -0.65
N ARG A 416 6.05 -1.38 0.32
CA ARG A 416 5.02 -2.40 0.08
C ARG A 416 3.66 -1.82 -0.33
N ASN A 417 3.30 -0.68 0.27
CA ASN A 417 1.97 -0.08 0.14
C ASN A 417 1.98 1.19 -0.71
N TRP A 418 3.05 1.40 -1.48
CA TRP A 418 3.21 2.62 -2.27
C TRP A 418 2.01 2.84 -3.22
N SER A 419 1.61 4.09 -3.28
CA SER A 419 0.66 4.61 -4.26
C SER A 419 0.93 6.11 -4.47
N PRO A 420 0.56 6.69 -5.62
CA PRO A 420 0.67 8.15 -5.83
C PRO A 420 -0.04 8.97 -4.75
N LEU A 421 -1.19 8.51 -4.27
CA LEU A 421 -1.93 9.15 -3.18
C LEU A 421 -1.19 9.10 -1.84
N LEU A 422 -0.43 8.04 -1.57
CA LEU A 422 0.40 7.95 -0.37
C LEU A 422 1.52 8.99 -0.41
N ASP A 423 2.14 9.21 -1.57
CA ASP A 423 3.15 10.27 -1.73
C ASP A 423 2.57 11.66 -1.45
N VAL A 424 1.41 11.98 -2.04
CA VAL A 424 0.71 13.25 -1.78
C VAL A 424 0.38 13.40 -0.29
N LYS A 425 -0.12 12.35 0.36
CA LYS A 425 -0.40 12.32 1.80
C LYS A 425 0.86 12.61 2.62
N ILE A 426 1.99 11.98 2.29
CA ILE A 426 3.26 12.18 3.00
C ILE A 426 3.76 13.62 2.83
N ILE A 427 3.69 14.18 1.62
CA ILE A 427 4.06 15.57 1.36
C ILE A 427 3.20 16.52 2.20
N PHE A 428 1.88 16.33 2.20
CA PHE A 428 0.96 17.14 3.00
C PHE A 428 1.28 17.07 4.50
N LEU A 429 1.48 15.87 5.03
CA LEU A 429 1.87 15.67 6.44
C LEU A 429 3.22 16.31 6.76
N THR A 430 4.17 16.27 5.83
CA THR A 430 5.48 16.93 5.99
C THR A 430 5.32 18.43 6.13
N VAL A 431 4.57 19.07 5.22
CA VAL A 431 4.29 20.52 5.28
C VAL A 431 3.54 20.87 6.56
N TRP A 432 2.54 20.09 6.93
CA TRP A 432 1.79 20.27 8.18
C TRP A 432 2.68 20.22 9.42
N MET A 433 3.60 19.25 9.49
CA MET A 433 4.55 19.13 10.60
C MET A 433 5.52 20.31 10.65
N MET A 434 5.99 20.82 9.48
CA MET A 434 6.84 21.98 9.42
C MET A 434 6.15 23.25 9.96
N VAL A 435 4.86 23.43 9.64
CA VAL A 435 4.07 24.59 10.11
C VAL A 435 3.76 24.48 11.60
N ARG A 436 3.40 23.28 12.08
CA ARG A 436 3.03 23.06 13.49
C ARG A 436 4.23 23.02 14.45
N GLY A 437 5.44 22.89 13.91
CA GLY A 437 6.67 22.67 14.68
C GLY A 437 6.84 21.20 15.05
N ASP A 438 7.84 20.56 14.49
CA ASP A 438 8.18 19.17 14.78
C ASP A 438 8.96 19.10 16.11
N LYS A 439 8.41 18.41 17.12
CA LYS A 439 9.10 18.20 18.42
C LYS A 439 10.39 17.38 18.29
N ASN A 440 10.55 16.64 17.20
CA ASN A 440 11.71 15.79 16.91
C ASN A 440 12.69 16.44 15.91
N ALA A 441 12.42 17.66 15.41
CA ALA A 441 13.37 18.45 14.65
C ALA A 441 14.29 19.22 15.59
N TYR A 442 15.61 19.16 15.35
CA TYR A 442 16.65 19.88 16.11
C TYR A 442 17.76 20.39 15.22
#